data_499ed80a3517bc693874971adb79e2c5
#
_entry.id   499ed80a3517bc693874971adb79e2c5
#
_cell.length_a   1.000
_cell.length_b   1.000
_cell.length_c   1.000
_cell.angle_alpha   90.00
_cell.angle_beta   90.00
_cell.angle_gamma   90.00
#
_symmetry.space_group_name_H-M   'P 1'
#
loop_
_entity.id
_entity.type
_entity.pdbx_description
1 polymer ?
#
loop_
_entity_poly.entity_id
_entity_poly.type
_entity_poly.pdbx_seq_one_letter_code
_entity_poly.pdbx_strand_id
1 'polypeptide(L)'
;MSMYDVLIIGAGPGGIFTAYELIERRPDLKIAIFEHGHELSRRKCPIDGEKIKSCIHCNCCSIMSGFGGAGAFSDGKYNITNDFGGTLYEYIGKKNAIELMEYVDKINLKFGGEGTKLYSTAGTKFKKTCMQHGLHLLD
;
A
#
# COMPACT_ATOMS: atom_id res chain seq x y z
N MET A 1 -2.28 35.08 5.98
CA MET A 1 -2.31 33.66 6.40
C MET A 1 -2.53 32.82 5.15
N SER A 2 -1.62 31.90 4.86
CA SER A 2 -1.86 30.95 3.74
C SER A 2 -2.89 29.94 4.23
N MET A 3 -4.11 30.02 3.71
CA MET A 3 -5.17 29.06 3.99
C MET A 3 -4.95 27.85 3.07
N TYR A 4 -5.06 26.65 3.59
CA TYR A 4 -5.09 25.43 2.80
C TYR A 4 -6.50 25.18 2.27
N ASP A 5 -6.60 24.67 1.06
CA ASP A 5 -7.89 24.29 0.43
C ASP A 5 -8.33 22.90 0.88
N VAL A 6 -7.37 22.01 1.13
CA VAL A 6 -7.63 20.63 1.57
C VAL A 6 -6.68 20.26 2.72
N LEU A 7 -7.26 19.66 3.77
CA LEU A 7 -6.53 19.06 4.87
C LEU A 7 -6.75 17.55 4.87
N ILE A 8 -5.65 16.78 4.79
CA ILE A 8 -5.67 15.32 4.83
C ILE A 8 -5.13 14.88 6.19
N ILE A 9 -5.87 14.06 6.88
CA ILE A 9 -5.46 13.51 8.18
C ILE A 9 -4.96 12.08 7.97
N GLY A 10 -3.67 11.89 8.26
CA GLY A 10 -2.95 10.64 8.08
C GLY A 10 -2.16 10.56 6.76
N ALA A 11 -0.88 10.21 6.88
CA ALA A 11 0.04 10.00 5.76
C ALA A 11 0.29 8.50 5.49
N GLY A 12 -0.70 7.67 5.72
CA GLY A 12 -0.73 6.29 5.20
C GLY A 12 -1.06 6.26 3.71
N PRO A 13 -1.15 5.07 3.09
CA PRO A 13 -1.45 4.94 1.66
C PRO A 13 -2.67 5.74 1.22
N GLY A 14 -3.77 5.68 1.97
CA GLY A 14 -4.99 6.43 1.65
C GLY A 14 -4.77 7.95 1.55
N GLY A 15 -4.08 8.54 2.53
CA GLY A 15 -3.78 9.98 2.51
C GLY A 15 -2.79 10.36 1.41
N ILE A 16 -1.76 9.56 1.19
CA ILE A 16 -0.76 9.79 0.15
C ILE A 16 -1.38 9.73 -1.24
N PHE A 17 -2.15 8.68 -1.54
CA PHE A 17 -2.82 8.56 -2.86
C PHE A 17 -3.91 9.61 -3.05
N THR A 18 -4.62 10.02 -1.98
CA THR A 18 -5.56 11.15 -2.04
C THR A 18 -4.85 12.44 -2.43
N ALA A 19 -3.72 12.75 -1.80
CA ALA A 19 -2.93 13.93 -2.15
C ALA A 19 -2.41 13.86 -3.58
N TYR A 20 -1.90 12.69 -3.99
CA TYR A 20 -1.42 12.44 -5.35
C TYR A 20 -2.52 12.73 -6.39
N GLU A 21 -3.69 12.10 -6.24
CA GLU A 21 -4.82 12.29 -7.16
C GLU A 21 -5.32 13.75 -7.21
N LEU A 22 -5.35 14.41 -6.07
CA LEU A 22 -5.75 15.82 -6.01
C LEU A 22 -4.76 16.70 -6.76
N ILE A 23 -3.45 16.51 -6.58
CA ILE A 23 -2.43 17.31 -7.27
C ILE A 23 -2.43 17.05 -8.77
N GLU A 24 -2.58 15.80 -9.21
CA GLU A 24 -2.63 15.45 -10.63
C GLU A 24 -3.87 16.07 -11.33
N ARG A 25 -5.00 16.16 -10.63
CA ARG A 25 -6.27 16.65 -11.18
C ARG A 25 -6.52 18.15 -10.95
N ARG A 26 -5.99 18.67 -9.86
CA ARG A 26 -6.20 20.05 -9.40
C ARG A 26 -4.90 20.61 -8.81
N PRO A 27 -3.90 20.92 -9.65
CA PRO A 27 -2.59 21.44 -9.24
C PRO A 27 -2.67 22.83 -8.60
N ASP A 28 -3.81 23.50 -8.71
CA ASP A 28 -4.11 24.79 -8.08
C ASP A 28 -4.38 24.70 -6.58
N LEU A 29 -4.72 23.51 -6.06
CA LEU A 29 -5.08 23.32 -4.66
C LEU A 29 -3.85 23.35 -3.73
N LYS A 30 -3.99 24.05 -2.62
CA LYS A 30 -3.04 24.03 -1.50
C LYS A 30 -3.44 22.91 -0.54
N ILE A 31 -2.65 21.85 -0.52
CA ILE A 31 -2.95 20.65 0.25
C ILE A 31 -1.97 20.57 1.43
N ALA A 32 -2.47 20.24 2.60
CA ALA A 32 -1.65 19.86 3.76
C ALA A 32 -2.02 18.47 4.24
N ILE A 33 -1.00 17.68 4.60
CA ILE A 33 -1.16 16.36 5.21
C ILE A 33 -0.68 16.45 6.66
N PHE A 34 -1.51 16.02 7.59
CA PHE A 34 -1.18 15.92 9.01
C PHE A 34 -1.02 14.46 9.39
N GLU A 35 0.16 14.11 9.91
CA GLU A 35 0.48 12.75 10.33
C GLU A 35 0.84 12.73 11.83
N HIS A 36 0.27 11.77 12.55
CA HIS A 36 0.50 11.61 13.99
C HIS A 36 1.90 11.10 14.31
N GLY A 37 2.43 10.22 13.47
CA GLY A 37 3.73 9.60 13.67
C GLY A 37 4.88 10.36 13.04
N HIS A 38 6.04 9.73 13.03
CA HIS A 38 7.28 10.34 12.55
C HIS A 38 7.48 10.18 11.03
N GLU A 39 8.37 10.99 10.50
CA GLU A 39 8.95 10.79 9.16
C GLU A 39 9.67 9.43 9.08
N LEU A 40 9.79 8.87 7.88
CA LEU A 40 10.28 7.51 7.65
C LEU A 40 11.65 7.24 8.28
N SER A 41 12.57 8.19 8.19
CA SER A 41 13.94 8.09 8.74
C SER A 41 13.99 7.91 10.25
N ARG A 42 12.96 8.40 10.96
CA ARG A 42 12.84 8.34 12.42
C ARG A 42 11.97 7.20 12.93
N ARG A 43 11.36 6.44 12.05
CA ARG A 43 10.48 5.32 12.40
C ARG A 43 11.31 4.07 12.71
N LYS A 44 11.66 3.89 13.98
CA LYS A 44 12.39 2.72 14.46
C LYS A 44 11.63 2.06 15.61
N CYS A 45 11.36 0.76 15.46
CA CYS A 45 10.83 -0.05 16.56
C CYS A 45 11.94 -0.26 17.60
N PRO A 46 11.66 -0.10 18.91
CA PRO A 46 12.65 -0.33 19.95
C PRO A 46 13.00 -1.81 20.17
N ILE A 47 12.23 -2.75 19.60
CA ILE A 47 12.55 -4.18 19.67
C ILE A 47 13.86 -4.43 18.93
N ASP A 48 14.88 -4.90 19.66
CA ASP A 48 16.21 -5.22 19.14
C ASP A 48 16.55 -6.72 19.21
N GLY A 49 15.69 -7.53 19.82
CA GLY A 49 15.87 -8.96 19.99
C GLY A 49 16.81 -9.36 21.15
N GLU A 50 17.54 -8.40 21.71
CA GLU A 50 18.47 -8.63 22.83
C GLU A 50 17.94 -8.05 24.14
N LYS A 51 17.87 -6.71 24.24
CA LYS A 51 17.41 -5.99 25.43
C LYS A 51 15.88 -5.89 25.47
N ILE A 52 15.28 -5.59 24.33
CA ILE A 52 13.84 -5.46 24.18
C ILE A 52 13.36 -6.54 23.21
N LYS A 53 12.82 -7.63 23.77
CA LYS A 53 12.42 -8.83 23.01
C LYS A 53 10.96 -8.85 22.58
N SER A 54 10.13 -8.01 23.19
CA SER A 54 8.68 -7.97 22.94
C SER A 54 8.17 -6.54 22.83
N CYS A 55 6.95 -6.37 22.32
CA CYS A 55 6.34 -5.07 22.15
C CYS A 55 6.13 -4.36 23.51
N ILE A 56 6.61 -3.12 23.60
CA ILE A 56 6.49 -2.26 24.78
C ILE A 56 5.28 -1.31 24.72
N HIS A 57 4.43 -1.47 23.73
CA HIS A 57 3.20 -0.66 23.53
C HIS A 57 3.47 0.85 23.53
N CYS A 58 4.35 1.31 22.63
CA CYS A 58 4.66 2.72 22.46
C CYS A 58 3.39 3.54 22.18
N ASN A 59 3.27 4.75 22.74
CA ASN A 59 2.15 5.67 22.50
C ASN A 59 1.93 5.96 21.01
N CYS A 60 3.03 6.07 20.25
CA CYS A 60 3.02 6.15 18.80
C CYS A 60 3.87 5.00 18.25
N CYS A 61 3.22 3.99 17.70
CA CYS A 61 3.90 2.81 17.17
C CYS A 61 4.65 3.14 15.89
N SER A 62 5.97 3.09 15.91
CA SER A 62 6.81 3.39 14.74
C SER A 62 6.59 2.44 13.55
N ILE A 63 6.02 1.26 13.75
CA ILE A 63 5.67 0.34 12.65
C ILE A 63 4.33 0.70 12.02
N MET A 64 3.33 1.05 12.83
CA MET A 64 1.96 1.29 12.36
C MET A 64 1.68 2.75 12.00
N SER A 65 2.31 3.70 12.71
CA SER A 65 2.06 5.14 12.60
C SER A 65 3.28 5.88 12.05
N GLY A 66 3.03 6.90 11.24
CA GLY A 66 4.05 7.72 10.60
C GLY A 66 3.90 7.75 9.09
N PHE A 67 4.73 8.56 8.44
CA PHE A 67 4.68 8.71 7.00
C PHE A 67 4.87 7.35 6.28
N GLY A 68 3.98 7.07 5.34
CA GLY A 68 3.88 5.77 4.64
C GLY A 68 2.98 4.75 5.34
N GLY A 69 2.52 5.01 6.59
CA GLY A 69 1.68 4.08 7.35
C GLY A 69 2.38 2.74 7.62
N ALA A 70 1.62 1.68 7.86
CA ALA A 70 2.16 0.33 8.04
C ALA A 70 2.82 -0.21 6.75
N GLY A 71 2.37 0.25 5.58
CA GLY A 71 2.92 -0.14 4.28
C GLY A 71 4.39 0.24 4.05
N ALA A 72 4.92 1.22 4.80
CA ALA A 72 6.32 1.62 4.70
C ALA A 72 7.34 0.52 5.07
N PHE A 73 6.88 -0.52 5.78
CA PHE A 73 7.70 -1.68 6.18
C PHE A 73 7.20 -2.98 5.54
N SER A 74 6.50 -2.88 4.41
CA SER A 74 6.09 -4.01 3.58
C SER A 74 7.30 -4.66 2.90
N ASP A 75 7.14 -5.91 2.47
CA ASP A 75 8.11 -6.63 1.63
C ASP A 75 8.04 -6.20 0.14
N GLY A 76 7.23 -5.21 -0.18
CA GLY A 76 7.10 -4.66 -1.52
C GLY A 76 6.28 -5.50 -2.50
N LYS A 77 5.59 -6.53 -2.05
CA LYS A 77 4.69 -7.31 -2.90
C LYS A 77 3.36 -6.60 -3.08
N TYR A 78 2.93 -6.45 -4.32
CA TYR A 78 1.63 -5.94 -4.68
C TYR A 78 0.86 -6.99 -5.49
N ASN A 79 -0.31 -7.37 -4.99
CA ASN A 79 -1.12 -8.41 -5.59
C ASN A 79 -2.29 -7.79 -6.36
N ILE A 80 -2.45 -8.17 -7.63
CA ILE A 80 -3.51 -7.70 -8.53
C ILE A 80 -4.49 -8.85 -8.73
N THR A 81 -5.44 -8.98 -7.80
CA THR A 81 -6.45 -10.05 -7.84
C THR A 81 -7.67 -9.69 -6.97
N ASN A 82 -8.83 -10.24 -7.31
CA ASN A 82 -10.04 -10.16 -6.49
C ASN A 82 -10.17 -11.35 -5.50
N ASP A 83 -9.22 -12.29 -5.50
CA ASP A 83 -9.39 -13.55 -4.78
C ASP A 83 -8.96 -13.46 -3.30
N PHE A 84 -8.22 -12.41 -2.93
CA PHE A 84 -7.93 -12.10 -1.53
C PHE A 84 -7.59 -10.61 -1.36
N GLY A 85 -7.52 -10.17 -0.11
CA GLY A 85 -7.12 -8.79 0.22
C GLY A 85 -8.28 -7.80 0.33
N GLY A 86 -9.51 -8.28 0.49
CA GLY A 86 -10.69 -7.45 0.72
C GLY A 86 -11.82 -7.71 -0.26
N THR A 87 -12.87 -6.92 -0.15
CA THR A 87 -14.15 -7.10 -0.88
C THR A 87 -14.48 -5.90 -1.78
N LEU A 88 -13.47 -5.17 -2.24
CA LEU A 88 -13.67 -3.98 -3.09
C LEU A 88 -14.56 -4.27 -4.30
N TYR A 89 -14.41 -5.46 -4.90
CA TYR A 89 -15.19 -5.90 -6.05
C TYR A 89 -16.70 -5.99 -5.77
N GLU A 90 -17.14 -6.14 -4.52
CA GLU A 90 -18.55 -6.13 -4.15
C GLU A 90 -19.18 -4.74 -4.35
N TYR A 91 -18.39 -3.67 -4.24
CA TYR A 91 -18.84 -2.28 -4.36
C TYR A 91 -18.75 -1.74 -5.79
N ILE A 92 -17.66 -2.06 -6.50
CA ILE A 92 -17.37 -1.47 -7.82
C ILE A 92 -17.35 -2.49 -8.96
N GLY A 93 -17.56 -3.77 -8.67
CA GLY A 93 -17.49 -4.86 -9.62
C GLY A 93 -16.06 -5.35 -9.87
N LYS A 94 -15.92 -6.63 -10.22
CA LYS A 94 -14.61 -7.31 -10.36
C LYS A 94 -13.70 -6.64 -11.40
N LYS A 95 -14.25 -6.22 -12.53
CA LYS A 95 -13.48 -5.56 -13.59
C LYS A 95 -12.89 -4.24 -13.12
N ASN A 96 -13.72 -3.37 -12.58
CA ASN A 96 -13.28 -2.06 -12.09
C ASN A 96 -12.28 -2.18 -10.92
N ALA A 97 -12.43 -3.21 -10.07
CA ALA A 97 -11.49 -3.46 -8.99
C ALA A 97 -10.09 -3.82 -9.52
N ILE A 98 -10.01 -4.69 -10.53
CA ILE A 98 -8.72 -5.00 -11.18
C ILE A 98 -8.14 -3.76 -11.86
N GLU A 99 -8.92 -3.04 -12.64
CA GLU A 99 -8.47 -1.81 -13.32
C GLU A 99 -7.92 -0.77 -12.32
N LEU A 100 -8.54 -0.65 -11.14
CA LEU A 100 -8.05 0.23 -10.09
C LEU A 100 -6.72 -0.28 -9.49
N MET A 101 -6.60 -1.58 -9.25
CA MET A 101 -5.34 -2.17 -8.76
C MET A 101 -4.20 -1.96 -9.77
N GLU A 102 -4.45 -2.16 -11.06
CA GLU A 102 -3.48 -1.90 -12.14
C GLU A 102 -3.12 -0.42 -12.23
N TYR A 103 -4.07 0.47 -11.98
CA TYR A 103 -3.82 1.91 -11.93
C TYR A 103 -2.88 2.27 -10.77
N VAL A 104 -3.14 1.71 -9.58
CA VAL A 104 -2.26 1.89 -8.42
C VAL A 104 -0.86 1.31 -8.68
N ASP A 105 -0.78 0.16 -9.35
CA ASP A 105 0.51 -0.45 -9.72
C ASP A 105 1.33 0.47 -10.63
N LYS A 106 0.71 1.11 -11.63
CA LYS A 106 1.38 2.10 -12.49
C LYS A 106 1.97 3.26 -11.69
N ILE A 107 1.28 3.71 -10.64
CA ILE A 107 1.80 4.75 -9.75
C ILE A 107 2.99 4.21 -8.95
N ASN A 108 2.89 2.99 -8.41
CA ASN A 108 4.00 2.35 -7.70
C ASN A 108 5.24 2.19 -8.59
N LEU A 109 5.06 1.78 -9.84
CA LEU A 109 6.13 1.70 -10.84
C LEU A 109 6.80 3.05 -11.08
N LYS A 110 6.01 4.13 -11.20
CA LYS A 110 6.50 5.51 -11.38
C LYS A 110 7.37 5.98 -10.20
N PHE A 111 7.09 5.52 -8.99
CA PHE A 111 7.72 6.00 -7.74
C PHE A 111 8.65 4.96 -7.06
N GLY A 112 9.31 4.14 -7.80
CA GLY A 112 10.37 3.25 -7.29
C GLY A 112 10.20 1.78 -7.61
N GLY A 113 9.08 1.39 -8.23
CA GLY A 113 8.86 0.04 -8.72
C GLY A 113 9.40 -0.21 -10.13
N GLU A 114 10.11 0.76 -10.72
CA GLU A 114 10.63 0.64 -12.09
C GLU A 114 11.46 -0.62 -12.27
N GLY A 115 11.19 -1.35 -13.36
CA GLY A 115 11.88 -2.61 -13.69
C GLY A 115 11.26 -3.86 -13.06
N THR A 116 10.29 -3.74 -12.15
CA THR A 116 9.52 -4.90 -11.68
C THR A 116 8.61 -5.41 -12.78
N LYS A 117 8.38 -6.73 -12.80
CA LYS A 117 7.52 -7.37 -13.79
C LYS A 117 6.37 -8.06 -13.08
N LEU A 118 5.18 -7.96 -13.66
CA LEU A 118 4.05 -8.76 -13.22
C LEU A 118 4.39 -10.25 -13.37
N TYR A 119 4.24 -10.98 -12.27
CA TYR A 119 4.36 -12.43 -12.26
C TYR A 119 2.96 -13.04 -12.19
N SER A 120 2.70 -14.03 -13.04
CA SER A 120 1.45 -14.79 -13.01
C SER A 120 1.72 -16.26 -13.27
N THR A 121 0.96 -17.12 -12.62
CA THR A 121 0.95 -18.57 -12.89
C THR A 121 -0.06 -18.97 -13.97
N ALA A 122 -0.87 -18.04 -14.46
CA ALA A 122 -1.88 -18.27 -15.48
C ALA A 122 -1.30 -18.96 -16.72
N GLY A 123 -1.98 -20.01 -17.19
CA GLY A 123 -1.57 -20.74 -18.40
C GLY A 123 -0.30 -21.58 -18.28
N THR A 124 0.36 -21.62 -17.14
CA THR A 124 1.58 -22.41 -16.95
C THR A 124 1.28 -23.91 -16.71
N LYS A 125 2.22 -24.78 -17.14
CA LYS A 125 2.17 -26.21 -16.77
C LYS A 125 2.19 -26.39 -15.25
N PHE A 126 2.92 -25.52 -14.55
CA PHE A 126 3.06 -25.55 -13.10
C PHE A 126 1.70 -25.40 -12.40
N LYS A 127 0.89 -24.41 -12.81
CA LYS A 127 -0.47 -24.25 -12.30
C LYS A 127 -1.31 -25.50 -12.48
N LYS A 128 -1.28 -26.08 -13.71
CA LYS A 128 -2.02 -27.31 -14.03
C LYS A 128 -1.61 -28.47 -13.12
N THR A 129 -0.32 -28.67 -12.89
CA THR A 129 0.20 -29.71 -12.01
C THR A 129 -0.24 -29.49 -10.56
N CYS A 130 -0.15 -28.26 -10.05
CA CYS A 130 -0.60 -27.93 -8.70
C CYS A 130 -2.09 -28.24 -8.51
N MET A 131 -2.93 -27.84 -9.48
CA MET A 131 -4.37 -28.13 -9.43
C MET A 131 -4.67 -29.63 -9.44
N GLN A 132 -3.92 -30.42 -10.20
CA GLN A 132 -4.06 -31.90 -10.22
C GLN A 132 -3.74 -32.53 -8.87
N HIS A 133 -2.93 -31.87 -8.04
CA HIS A 133 -2.58 -32.28 -6.68
C HIS A 133 -3.39 -31.57 -5.59
N GLY A 134 -4.50 -30.91 -5.97
CA GLY A 134 -5.42 -30.26 -5.02
C GLY A 134 -4.92 -28.92 -4.47
N LEU A 135 -3.87 -28.32 -5.06
CA LEU A 135 -3.37 -27.00 -4.70
C LEU A 135 -4.04 -25.94 -5.57
N HIS A 136 -4.65 -24.93 -4.93
CA HIS A 136 -5.17 -23.74 -5.59
C HIS A 136 -4.08 -22.67 -5.70
N LEU A 137 -3.80 -22.24 -6.94
CA LEU A 137 -2.96 -21.08 -7.21
C LEU A 137 -3.83 -19.95 -7.73
N LEU A 138 -3.60 -18.76 -7.19
CA LEU A 138 -4.23 -17.53 -7.68
C LEU A 138 -3.49 -17.04 -8.94
N ASP A 139 -4.23 -16.41 -9.84
CA ASP A 139 -3.69 -15.79 -11.07
C ASP A 139 -3.46 -14.33 -10.87
#